data_80025ae2fe30253f6738ec695bf6dd43
#
_entry.id   80025ae2fe30253f6738ec695bf6dd43
#
_cell.length_a   1.000
_cell.length_b   1.000
_cell.length_c   1.000
_cell.angle_alpha   90.00
_cell.angle_beta   90.00
_cell.angle_gamma   90.00
#
_symmetry.space_group_name_H-M   'P 1'
#
loop_
_entity.id
_entity.type
_entity.pdbx_description
1 polymer ?
#
loop_
_entity_poly.entity_id
_entity_poly.type
_entity_poly.pdbx_seq_one_letter_code
_entity_poly.pdbx_strand_id
1 'polypeptide(L)'
;MHGNPTWSYLWRALVAAPPHGWRVVAVDQLGMGYSERIGEVRRLAQRVDDLGRLTEALGIDGPVVTVAHDWGGPVSLGWALAHRDQLVGVVLANTAVHQPAGSPAPALIRLARTPALLRTVCEQTPTFVRATTTVSRPRPPAAVRDAFAAPYGTAERRRAVADFVADIPLEDEHPSMPALTQIASGTNDLDVPVLLAWGPADPVFSDLYLRDLIARMPHADVHRYEGASHLVTEDAPAFFADLRLWVEQLASHPDEEPASRAEPEPDRRWMGAALAERAGDPAAADEIAVAELAPGGRQITWRRLAAVVDDLAGGLHDAGVRPGDRVALLVPPGADLTAAVYACWRIGAIIVVADAGLGARGLARALRGSWPQHLIAIDRGLVAARALRIGGRRFAAGPMSAARARMLGAEATLATLAANGRGRPLPDVPGPDDEAAVLFTSGATGPAKGVVYRHGQIEANRDALATLYGITSADRLVAAFAPFALYGPALGIASAVPDIDVTKPAQLDAARLADAVRAVGATLVWASPASLQNVIDTADALSVQQSADLATVRLLMSAGAPVPAPLLRDVLALMPSAAAHTPYGMTEVLPVADIELGELDAVGAGDGVCVGRPVPGVTVSVSALDATGTA
;
A
#
# COMPACT_ATOMS: atom_id res chain seq x y z
N MET A 1 18.20 -1.70 20.28
CA MET A 1 18.86 -3.03 20.48
C MET A 1 19.35 -3.60 19.16
N HIS A 2 20.60 -3.97 19.06
CA HIS A 2 21.17 -4.66 17.89
C HIS A 2 20.89 -6.17 17.96
N GLY A 3 21.12 -6.87 16.83
CA GLY A 3 21.05 -8.31 16.76
C GLY A 3 22.39 -8.98 16.42
N ASN A 4 22.36 -10.15 15.81
CA ASN A 4 23.51 -10.99 15.54
C ASN A 4 23.92 -10.94 14.05
N PRO A 5 25.18 -10.63 13.71
CA PRO A 5 26.36 -10.39 14.53
C PRO A 5 26.72 -8.90 14.66
N THR A 6 25.73 -8.00 14.69
CA THR A 6 25.99 -6.56 14.83
C THR A 6 26.29 -6.18 16.29
N TRP A 7 26.49 -4.90 16.54
CA TRP A 7 26.73 -4.31 17.85
C TRP A 7 26.23 -2.85 17.86
N SER A 8 26.37 -2.10 18.93
CA SER A 8 25.82 -0.74 19.07
C SER A 8 26.20 0.23 17.94
N TYR A 9 27.27 -0.06 17.20
CA TYR A 9 27.68 0.68 15.99
C TYR A 9 26.58 0.73 14.91
N LEU A 10 25.65 -0.23 14.90
CA LEU A 10 24.49 -0.23 14.03
C LEU A 10 23.67 1.07 14.19
N TRP A 11 23.62 1.61 15.41
CA TRP A 11 22.84 2.78 15.79
C TRP A 11 23.64 4.07 15.83
N ARG A 12 24.89 4.08 15.32
CA ARG A 12 25.81 5.24 15.40
C ARG A 12 25.22 6.54 14.86
N ALA A 13 24.44 6.48 13.79
CA ALA A 13 23.84 7.68 13.20
C ALA A 13 22.69 8.23 14.10
N LEU A 14 21.95 7.36 14.76
CA LEU A 14 20.92 7.76 15.73
C LEU A 14 21.54 8.35 17.00
N VAL A 15 22.66 7.76 17.47
CA VAL A 15 23.42 8.28 18.64
C VAL A 15 24.05 9.64 18.31
N ALA A 16 24.55 9.82 17.07
CA ALA A 16 25.17 11.08 16.64
C ALA A 16 24.16 12.22 16.45
N ALA A 17 22.93 11.89 16.09
CA ALA A 17 21.84 12.85 15.90
C ALA A 17 20.53 12.27 16.50
N PRO A 18 20.37 12.36 17.82
CA PRO A 18 19.17 11.87 18.50
C PRO A 18 17.93 12.70 18.12
N PRO A 19 16.71 12.13 18.19
CA PRO A 19 15.48 12.90 18.08
C PRO A 19 15.43 14.02 19.14
N HIS A 20 14.82 15.14 18.79
CA HIS A 20 14.76 16.29 19.69
C HIS A 20 14.06 15.92 21.01
N GLY A 21 14.68 16.28 22.12
CA GLY A 21 14.17 15.97 23.48
C GLY A 21 14.43 14.53 23.95
N TRP A 22 15.07 13.68 23.15
CA TRP A 22 15.34 12.29 23.52
C TRP A 22 16.83 12.01 23.77
N ARG A 23 17.10 11.10 24.70
CA ARG A 23 18.41 10.49 24.90
C ARG A 23 18.46 9.11 24.24
N VAL A 24 19.44 8.86 23.40
CA VAL A 24 19.66 7.55 22.76
C VAL A 24 20.64 6.71 23.57
N VAL A 25 20.25 5.51 23.95
CA VAL A 25 21.10 4.52 24.60
C VAL A 25 21.26 3.31 23.67
N ALA A 26 22.45 3.12 23.11
CA ALA A 26 22.79 1.99 22.26
C ALA A 26 23.66 0.99 23.06
N VAL A 27 23.16 -0.23 23.21
CA VAL A 27 23.75 -1.25 24.08
C VAL A 27 24.45 -2.32 23.26
N ASP A 28 25.64 -2.74 23.68
CA ASP A 28 26.24 -4.01 23.23
C ASP A 28 25.74 -5.13 24.16
N GLN A 29 25.03 -6.12 23.64
CA GLN A 29 24.57 -7.25 24.40
C GLN A 29 25.74 -8.06 24.98
N LEU A 30 25.57 -8.69 26.14
CA LEU A 30 26.61 -9.53 26.75
C LEU A 30 27.16 -10.56 25.74
N GLY A 31 28.47 -10.63 25.64
CA GLY A 31 29.20 -11.44 24.67
C GLY A 31 29.37 -10.82 23.30
N MET A 32 28.70 -9.70 22.99
CA MET A 32 28.73 -9.03 21.70
C MET A 32 29.47 -7.68 21.76
N GLY A 33 29.80 -7.12 20.60
CA GLY A 33 30.45 -5.81 20.50
C GLY A 33 31.67 -5.71 21.41
N TYR A 34 31.70 -4.72 22.28
CA TYR A 34 32.76 -4.49 23.27
C TYR A 34 32.33 -4.88 24.69
N SER A 35 31.10 -5.38 24.88
CA SER A 35 30.67 -5.90 26.19
C SER A 35 31.47 -7.12 26.64
N GLU A 36 31.38 -7.42 27.93
CA GLU A 36 32.06 -8.53 28.57
C GLU A 36 31.78 -9.88 27.88
N ARG A 37 32.82 -10.71 27.79
CA ARG A 37 32.74 -12.10 27.26
C ARG A 37 32.51 -13.03 28.43
N ILE A 38 31.24 -13.33 28.68
CA ILE A 38 30.85 -14.31 29.70
C ILE A 38 31.04 -15.72 29.15
N GLY A 39 31.48 -16.64 30.02
CA GLY A 39 31.71 -18.03 29.63
C GLY A 39 30.47 -18.86 29.42
N GLU A 40 29.27 -18.32 29.68
CA GLU A 40 28.00 -19.01 29.65
C GLU A 40 27.17 -18.64 28.41
N VAL A 41 26.37 -19.58 27.92
CA VAL A 41 25.39 -19.34 26.85
C VAL A 41 24.20 -18.60 27.44
N ARG A 42 23.90 -17.40 26.93
CA ARG A 42 22.69 -16.65 27.26
C ARG A 42 21.54 -17.04 26.36
N ARG A 43 20.44 -17.47 26.95
CA ARG A 43 19.17 -17.74 26.25
C ARG A 43 18.31 -16.49 26.15
N LEU A 44 17.27 -16.49 25.28
CA LEU A 44 16.40 -15.35 25.06
C LEU A 44 15.86 -14.74 26.38
N ALA A 45 15.30 -15.54 27.28
CA ALA A 45 14.77 -15.06 28.55
C ALA A 45 15.84 -14.33 29.40
N GLN A 46 17.07 -14.87 29.43
CA GLN A 46 18.17 -14.26 30.17
C GLN A 46 18.62 -12.94 29.53
N ARG A 47 18.58 -12.81 28.19
CA ARG A 47 18.91 -11.56 27.49
C ARG A 47 17.88 -10.46 27.74
N VAL A 48 16.60 -10.82 27.87
CA VAL A 48 15.52 -9.90 28.30
C VAL A 48 15.79 -9.40 29.71
N ASP A 49 16.13 -10.31 30.63
CA ASP A 49 16.47 -9.98 32.04
C ASP A 49 17.76 -9.12 32.12
N ASP A 50 18.78 -9.44 31.34
CA ASP A 50 20.02 -8.63 31.25
C ASP A 50 19.71 -7.18 30.81
N LEU A 51 18.79 -6.99 29.85
CA LEU A 51 18.35 -5.67 29.42
C LEU A 51 17.59 -4.93 30.53
N GLY A 52 16.68 -5.62 31.23
CA GLY A 52 15.95 -5.07 32.38
C GLY A 52 16.90 -4.56 33.47
N ARG A 53 17.82 -5.41 33.91
CA ARG A 53 18.85 -5.03 34.91
C ARG A 53 19.73 -3.88 34.45
N LEU A 54 20.05 -3.80 33.16
CA LEU A 54 20.83 -2.70 32.62
C LEU A 54 20.06 -1.38 32.67
N THR A 55 18.77 -1.39 32.27
CA THR A 55 17.93 -0.18 32.31
C THR A 55 17.70 0.31 33.74
N GLU A 56 17.51 -0.60 34.69
CA GLU A 56 17.48 -0.30 36.13
C GLU A 56 18.79 0.31 36.62
N ALA A 57 19.94 -0.30 36.30
CA ALA A 57 21.25 0.19 36.71
C ALA A 57 21.62 1.55 36.12
N LEU A 58 21.06 1.88 34.94
CA LEU A 58 21.22 3.19 34.31
C LEU A 58 20.22 4.24 34.81
N GLY A 59 19.30 3.87 35.70
CA GLY A 59 18.25 4.74 36.22
C GLY A 59 17.32 5.25 35.11
N ILE A 60 16.94 4.39 34.19
CA ILE A 60 15.98 4.72 33.14
C ILE A 60 14.59 4.50 33.72
N ASP A 61 13.94 5.58 34.13
CA ASP A 61 12.64 5.62 34.81
C ASP A 61 11.58 6.49 34.10
N GLY A 62 11.96 7.12 32.97
CA GLY A 62 11.08 7.95 32.15
C GLY A 62 10.49 7.18 30.95
N PRO A 63 9.77 7.88 30.06
CA PRO A 63 9.20 7.28 28.87
C PRO A 63 10.28 6.70 27.94
N VAL A 64 10.02 5.50 27.42
CA VAL A 64 10.97 4.75 26.57
C VAL A 64 10.34 4.41 25.22
N VAL A 65 11.06 4.69 24.14
CA VAL A 65 10.84 4.10 22.82
C VAL A 65 11.89 3.02 22.60
N THR A 66 11.47 1.79 22.38
CA THR A 66 12.38 0.71 22.02
C THR A 66 12.66 0.72 20.52
N VAL A 67 13.94 0.63 20.12
CA VAL A 67 14.38 0.55 18.72
C VAL A 67 15.23 -0.70 18.54
N ALA A 68 14.82 -1.61 17.65
CA ALA A 68 15.42 -2.93 17.58
C ALA A 68 15.59 -3.45 16.16
N HIS A 69 16.59 -4.31 15.97
CA HIS A 69 16.89 -4.99 14.72
C HIS A 69 17.29 -6.45 15.00
N ASP A 70 16.88 -7.39 14.14
CA ASP A 70 17.24 -8.82 14.21
C ASP A 70 16.89 -9.41 15.59
N TRP A 71 17.82 -10.09 16.28
CA TRP A 71 17.65 -10.60 17.65
C TRP A 71 17.31 -9.51 18.69
N GLY A 72 17.67 -8.26 18.39
CA GLY A 72 17.24 -7.13 19.21
C GLY A 72 15.71 -7.00 19.29
N GLY A 73 14.96 -7.46 18.28
CA GLY A 73 13.49 -7.44 18.26
C GLY A 73 12.89 -8.21 19.44
N PRO A 74 13.03 -9.54 19.51
CA PRO A 74 12.47 -10.31 20.61
C PRO A 74 13.04 -9.90 21.99
N VAL A 75 14.31 -9.48 22.09
CA VAL A 75 14.89 -9.03 23.37
C VAL A 75 14.24 -7.72 23.82
N SER A 76 14.10 -6.73 22.95
CA SER A 76 13.48 -5.45 23.29
C SER A 76 11.98 -5.55 23.53
N LEU A 77 11.27 -6.41 22.78
CA LEU A 77 9.85 -6.68 23.02
C LEU A 77 9.63 -7.39 24.35
N GLY A 78 10.49 -8.34 24.73
CA GLY A 78 10.43 -8.95 26.06
C GLY A 78 10.58 -7.92 27.17
N TRP A 79 11.50 -6.97 27.02
CA TRP A 79 11.65 -5.83 27.92
C TRP A 79 10.40 -4.93 27.92
N ALA A 80 9.90 -4.56 26.74
CA ALA A 80 8.74 -3.69 26.58
C ALA A 80 7.49 -4.28 27.28
N LEU A 81 7.26 -5.57 27.15
CA LEU A 81 6.14 -6.26 27.81
C LEU A 81 6.26 -6.30 29.33
N ALA A 82 7.48 -6.27 29.87
CA ALA A 82 7.73 -6.21 31.30
C ALA A 82 7.68 -4.78 31.89
N HIS A 83 7.78 -3.74 31.03
CA HIS A 83 7.86 -2.33 31.44
C HIS A 83 6.83 -1.48 30.69
N ARG A 84 5.59 -1.97 30.59
CA ARG A 84 4.50 -1.32 29.82
C ARG A 84 4.18 0.10 30.28
N ASP A 85 4.36 0.38 31.56
CA ASP A 85 4.17 1.69 32.20
C ASP A 85 5.17 2.77 31.74
N GLN A 86 6.32 2.35 31.24
CA GLN A 86 7.36 3.25 30.68
C GLN A 86 7.34 3.28 29.16
N LEU A 87 6.69 2.31 28.51
CA LEU A 87 6.73 2.15 27.08
C LEU A 87 5.80 3.16 26.39
N VAL A 88 6.35 3.99 25.48
CA VAL A 88 5.58 4.96 24.70
C VAL A 88 5.68 4.73 23.19
N GLY A 89 6.47 3.77 22.74
CA GLY A 89 6.56 3.40 21.34
C GLY A 89 7.54 2.26 21.07
N VAL A 90 7.33 1.57 19.96
CA VAL A 90 8.16 0.41 19.53
C VAL A 90 8.59 0.59 18.09
N VAL A 91 9.87 0.43 17.79
CA VAL A 91 10.41 0.42 16.43
C VAL A 91 11.11 -0.91 16.18
N LEU A 92 10.66 -1.63 15.16
CA LEU A 92 11.22 -2.92 14.77
C LEU A 92 11.73 -2.87 13.34
N ALA A 93 13.00 -3.23 13.14
CA ALA A 93 13.64 -3.29 11.84
C ALA A 93 14.08 -4.73 11.55
N ASN A 94 13.65 -5.31 10.45
CA ASN A 94 14.01 -6.66 9.98
C ASN A 94 14.24 -7.66 11.12
N THR A 95 13.17 -8.15 11.73
CA THR A 95 13.17 -9.05 12.89
C THR A 95 12.02 -10.05 12.83
N ALA A 96 11.92 -10.93 13.82
CA ALA A 96 10.81 -11.86 13.99
C ALA A 96 10.58 -12.21 15.46
N VAL A 97 9.35 -12.50 15.82
CA VAL A 97 8.95 -13.04 17.14
C VAL A 97 8.36 -14.45 17.02
N HIS A 98 8.24 -14.95 15.80
CA HIS A 98 7.64 -16.26 15.53
C HIS A 98 8.12 -16.79 14.17
N GLN A 99 8.16 -18.12 14.03
CA GLN A 99 8.33 -18.78 12.74
C GLN A 99 6.93 -19.08 12.16
N PRO A 100 6.49 -18.37 11.10
CA PRO A 100 5.14 -18.55 10.56
C PRO A 100 4.85 -19.99 10.14
N ALA A 101 3.66 -20.49 10.52
CA ALA A 101 3.27 -21.87 10.29
C ALA A 101 3.30 -22.25 8.80
N GLY A 102 3.71 -23.46 8.49
CA GLY A 102 3.79 -23.98 7.13
C GLY A 102 4.94 -23.44 6.27
N SER A 103 5.78 -22.55 6.81
CA SER A 103 6.94 -22.02 6.10
C SER A 103 8.24 -22.52 6.72
N PRO A 104 9.19 -23.04 5.93
CA PRO A 104 10.48 -23.45 6.47
C PRO A 104 11.28 -22.21 6.90
N ALA A 105 12.06 -22.37 7.97
CA ALA A 105 13.04 -21.34 8.36
C ALA A 105 13.98 -20.98 7.20
N PRO A 106 14.51 -19.74 7.15
CA PRO A 106 15.37 -19.29 6.07
C PRO A 106 16.55 -20.23 5.82
N ALA A 107 16.85 -20.50 4.55
CA ALA A 107 17.87 -21.49 4.16
C ALA A 107 19.26 -21.18 4.74
N LEU A 108 19.62 -19.90 4.79
CA LEU A 108 20.89 -19.45 5.39
C LEU A 108 20.97 -19.79 6.88
N ILE A 109 19.87 -19.63 7.62
CA ILE A 109 19.79 -19.93 9.05
C ILE A 109 19.87 -21.45 9.28
N ARG A 110 19.11 -22.24 8.51
CA ARG A 110 19.19 -23.71 8.60
C ARG A 110 20.59 -24.23 8.33
N LEU A 111 21.28 -23.64 7.33
CA LEU A 111 22.65 -23.99 7.01
C LEU A 111 23.60 -23.61 8.14
N ALA A 112 23.53 -22.37 8.67
CA ALA A 112 24.37 -21.89 9.75
C ALA A 112 24.18 -22.68 11.06
N ARG A 113 22.97 -23.17 11.36
CA ARG A 113 22.67 -24.03 12.52
C ARG A 113 23.16 -25.47 12.38
N THR A 114 23.58 -25.90 11.19
CA THR A 114 24.10 -27.27 11.02
C THR A 114 25.29 -27.51 11.98
N PRO A 115 25.27 -28.52 12.87
CA PRO A 115 26.27 -28.68 13.93
C PRO A 115 27.72 -28.69 13.43
N ALA A 116 27.96 -29.24 12.25
CA ALA A 116 29.27 -29.28 11.63
C ALA A 116 29.76 -27.91 11.14
N LEU A 117 28.86 -26.98 10.80
CA LEU A 117 29.17 -25.67 10.25
C LEU A 117 29.12 -24.57 11.29
N LEU A 118 28.24 -24.66 12.28
CA LEU A 118 27.96 -23.64 13.27
C LEU A 118 29.24 -23.07 13.90
N ARG A 119 30.06 -23.91 14.51
CA ARG A 119 31.31 -23.47 15.14
C ARG A 119 32.33 -22.96 14.13
N THR A 120 32.46 -23.59 13.00
CA THR A 120 33.44 -23.20 11.98
C THR A 120 33.08 -21.86 11.37
N VAL A 121 31.81 -21.65 10.99
CA VAL A 121 31.37 -20.45 10.27
C VAL A 121 31.15 -19.27 11.23
N CYS A 122 30.60 -19.51 12.42
CA CYS A 122 30.20 -18.43 13.34
C CYS A 122 31.24 -18.11 14.42
N GLU A 123 32.10 -19.07 14.82
CA GLU A 123 33.07 -18.91 15.90
C GLU A 123 34.53 -18.95 15.40
N GLN A 124 34.95 -20.06 14.75
CA GLN A 124 36.35 -20.27 14.41
C GLN A 124 36.83 -19.32 13.31
N THR A 125 35.95 -18.97 12.36
CA THR A 125 36.28 -18.03 11.27
C THR A 125 35.42 -16.78 11.36
N PRO A 126 35.85 -15.64 10.77
CA PRO A 126 35.04 -14.41 10.73
C PRO A 126 33.97 -14.45 9.62
N THR A 127 33.70 -15.61 9.03
CA THR A 127 32.85 -15.74 7.83
C THR A 127 31.46 -15.20 8.07
N PHE A 128 30.79 -15.55 9.16
CA PHE A 128 29.42 -15.10 9.45
C PHE A 128 29.36 -13.59 9.65
N VAL A 129 30.29 -13.02 10.45
CA VAL A 129 30.38 -11.57 10.70
C VAL A 129 30.60 -10.80 9.40
N ARG A 130 31.50 -11.28 8.54
CA ARG A 130 31.81 -10.61 7.27
C ARG A 130 30.70 -10.80 6.24
N ALA A 131 30.00 -11.93 6.23
CA ALA A 131 28.89 -12.22 5.32
C ALA A 131 27.72 -11.27 5.55
N THR A 132 27.40 -10.89 6.79
CA THR A 132 26.30 -10.01 7.12
C THR A 132 26.37 -8.67 6.37
N THR A 133 27.55 -8.06 6.27
CA THR A 133 27.73 -6.83 5.50
C THR A 133 27.79 -7.03 3.98
N THR A 134 27.87 -8.29 3.50
CA THR A 134 27.86 -8.57 2.06
C THR A 134 26.46 -8.72 1.49
N VAL A 135 25.45 -8.94 2.33
CA VAL A 135 24.04 -9.00 1.91
C VAL A 135 23.39 -7.62 1.82
N SER A 136 24.04 -6.58 2.37
CA SER A 136 23.61 -5.17 2.27
C SER A 136 23.56 -4.66 0.84
N ARG A 137 22.61 -3.77 0.54
CA ARG A 137 22.36 -3.20 -0.78
C ARG A 137 22.01 -1.70 -0.71
N PRO A 138 22.95 -0.78 -1.08
CA PRO A 138 24.28 -1.04 -1.64
C PRO A 138 25.26 -1.62 -0.59
N ARG A 139 26.33 -2.25 -1.06
CA ARG A 139 27.36 -2.78 -0.14
C ARG A 139 28.04 -1.63 0.60
N PRO A 140 28.10 -1.64 1.93
CA PRO A 140 28.71 -0.55 2.70
C PRO A 140 30.18 -0.33 2.36
N PRO A 141 30.72 0.90 2.54
CA PRO A 141 32.14 1.19 2.40
C PRO A 141 33.02 0.26 3.25
N ALA A 142 34.29 0.05 2.84
CA ALA A 142 35.18 -0.85 3.54
C ALA A 142 35.35 -0.49 5.03
N ALA A 143 35.52 0.82 5.33
CA ALA A 143 35.63 1.29 6.71
C ALA A 143 34.42 0.90 7.60
N VAL A 144 33.20 0.96 7.06
CA VAL A 144 31.98 0.55 7.77
C VAL A 144 31.97 -0.97 8.00
N ARG A 145 32.33 -1.74 6.97
CA ARG A 145 32.40 -3.20 7.10
C ARG A 145 33.46 -3.65 8.10
N ASP A 146 34.62 -2.99 8.11
CA ASP A 146 35.70 -3.27 9.06
C ASP A 146 35.30 -2.86 10.48
N ALA A 147 34.54 -1.77 10.65
CA ALA A 147 34.01 -1.35 11.95
C ALA A 147 33.01 -2.39 12.50
N PHE A 148 32.10 -2.93 11.68
CA PHE A 148 31.23 -4.04 12.12
C PHE A 148 32.01 -5.27 12.55
N ALA A 149 33.14 -5.57 11.91
CA ALA A 149 33.96 -6.73 12.22
C ALA A 149 34.97 -6.50 13.39
N ALA A 150 35.25 -5.25 13.73
CA ALA A 150 36.30 -4.87 14.67
C ALA A 150 36.25 -5.60 16.04
N PRO A 151 35.09 -5.71 16.72
CA PRO A 151 35.03 -6.40 18.03
C PRO A 151 35.18 -7.92 17.95
N TYR A 152 35.21 -8.51 16.77
CA TYR A 152 35.13 -9.97 16.53
C TYR A 152 36.43 -10.56 15.97
N GLY A 153 37.61 -10.03 16.35
CA GLY A 153 38.88 -10.40 15.80
C GLY A 153 39.35 -11.83 16.13
N THR A 154 38.95 -12.39 17.26
CA THR A 154 39.37 -13.76 17.70
C THR A 154 38.14 -14.71 17.77
N ALA A 155 38.41 -16.01 17.78
CA ALA A 155 37.36 -17.04 17.95
C ALA A 155 36.59 -16.86 19.27
N GLU A 156 37.30 -16.60 20.36
CA GLU A 156 36.71 -16.32 21.67
C GLU A 156 35.72 -15.14 21.60
N ARG A 157 36.09 -14.06 20.92
CA ARG A 157 35.24 -12.88 20.75
C ARG A 157 34.03 -13.13 19.84
N ARG A 158 34.05 -14.18 19.01
CA ARG A 158 32.93 -14.63 18.17
C ARG A 158 32.08 -15.72 18.78
N ARG A 159 32.43 -16.26 19.96
CA ARG A 159 31.66 -17.35 20.61
C ARG A 159 30.17 -17.02 20.72
N ALA A 160 29.84 -15.82 21.23
CA ALA A 160 28.43 -15.40 21.37
C ALA A 160 27.70 -15.29 20.02
N VAL A 161 28.40 -15.03 18.90
CA VAL A 161 27.80 -15.06 17.56
C VAL A 161 27.26 -16.46 17.25
N ALA A 162 28.02 -17.52 17.57
CA ALA A 162 27.59 -18.90 17.42
C ALA A 162 26.45 -19.25 18.40
N ASP A 163 26.53 -18.76 19.63
CA ASP A 163 25.50 -18.98 20.65
C ASP A 163 24.16 -18.38 20.24
N PHE A 164 24.11 -17.20 19.64
CA PHE A 164 22.89 -16.59 19.10
C PHE A 164 22.29 -17.42 17.97
N VAL A 165 23.12 -17.92 17.04
CA VAL A 165 22.62 -18.78 15.95
C VAL A 165 22.09 -20.11 16.51
N ALA A 166 22.75 -20.68 17.51
CA ALA A 166 22.30 -21.89 18.19
C ALA A 166 21.00 -21.67 18.98
N ASP A 167 20.76 -20.43 19.47
CA ASP A 167 19.58 -20.11 20.29
C ASP A 167 18.32 -19.78 19.46
N ILE A 168 18.38 -19.82 18.11
CA ILE A 168 17.18 -19.63 17.28
C ILE A 168 16.24 -20.82 17.50
N PRO A 169 15.04 -20.63 18.08
CA PRO A 169 14.14 -21.72 18.41
C PRO A 169 13.33 -22.12 17.17
N LEU A 170 13.74 -23.21 16.52
CA LEU A 170 13.06 -23.78 15.36
C LEU A 170 12.29 -25.06 15.69
N GLU A 171 12.58 -25.67 16.83
CA GLU A 171 11.95 -26.86 17.35
C GLU A 171 11.15 -26.52 18.62
N ASP A 172 9.99 -27.15 18.82
CA ASP A 172 9.08 -26.88 19.94
C ASP A 172 9.74 -27.12 21.32
N GLU A 173 10.66 -28.08 21.40
CA GLU A 173 11.39 -28.43 22.62
C GLU A 173 12.59 -27.49 22.89
N HIS A 174 12.84 -26.49 22.02
CA HIS A 174 13.98 -25.61 22.19
C HIS A 174 13.85 -24.76 23.46
N PRO A 175 14.92 -24.63 24.30
CA PRO A 175 14.84 -23.91 25.58
C PRO A 175 14.35 -22.47 25.52
N SER A 176 14.55 -21.77 24.39
CA SER A 176 14.07 -20.40 24.19
C SER A 176 12.66 -20.29 23.59
N MET A 177 12.03 -21.42 23.21
CA MET A 177 10.69 -21.42 22.62
C MET A 177 9.61 -20.86 23.57
N PRO A 178 9.57 -21.23 24.86
CA PRO A 178 8.58 -20.68 25.79
C PRO A 178 8.65 -19.14 25.89
N ALA A 179 9.85 -18.58 26.00
CA ALA A 179 10.04 -17.13 26.05
C ALA A 179 9.63 -16.45 24.73
N LEU A 180 10.00 -17.03 23.60
CA LEU A 180 9.61 -16.49 22.29
C LEU A 180 8.09 -16.51 22.10
N THR A 181 7.42 -17.61 22.48
CA THR A 181 5.96 -17.76 22.41
C THR A 181 5.25 -16.73 23.31
N GLN A 182 5.76 -16.52 24.52
CA GLN A 182 5.21 -15.51 25.43
C GLN A 182 5.34 -14.08 24.84
N ILE A 183 6.51 -13.75 24.28
CA ILE A 183 6.75 -12.46 23.62
C ILE A 183 5.81 -12.32 22.43
N ALA A 184 5.73 -13.32 21.56
CA ALA A 184 4.87 -13.32 20.39
C ALA A 184 3.38 -13.14 20.75
N SER A 185 2.91 -13.76 21.80
CA SER A 185 1.54 -13.57 22.29
C SER A 185 1.33 -12.19 22.86
N GLY A 186 2.27 -11.67 23.67
CA GLY A 186 2.16 -10.37 24.30
C GLY A 186 2.20 -9.20 23.31
N THR A 187 2.77 -9.38 22.10
CA THR A 187 2.75 -8.32 21.07
C THR A 187 1.35 -8.01 20.55
N ASN A 188 0.40 -8.95 20.64
CA ASN A 188 -0.99 -8.71 20.24
C ASN A 188 -1.71 -7.70 21.17
N ASP A 189 -1.19 -7.53 22.37
CA ASP A 189 -1.77 -6.68 23.43
C ASP A 189 -1.00 -5.35 23.57
N LEU A 190 -0.12 -5.01 22.63
CA LEU A 190 0.56 -3.71 22.60
C LEU A 190 -0.36 -2.67 21.99
N ASP A 191 -0.66 -1.64 22.76
CA ASP A 191 -1.53 -0.50 22.42
C ASP A 191 -0.75 0.81 22.13
N VAL A 192 0.59 0.78 22.30
CA VAL A 192 1.46 1.92 21.96
C VAL A 192 1.73 2.01 20.46
N PRO A 193 2.05 3.20 19.94
CA PRO A 193 2.50 3.35 18.55
C PRO A 193 3.65 2.41 18.18
N VAL A 194 3.57 1.78 17.01
CA VAL A 194 4.58 0.85 16.50
C VAL A 194 5.01 1.26 15.10
N LEU A 195 6.33 1.29 14.85
CA LEU A 195 6.91 1.46 13.52
C LEU A 195 7.61 0.17 13.09
N LEU A 196 7.18 -0.42 11.98
CA LEU A 196 7.84 -1.54 11.31
C LEU A 196 8.67 -1.01 10.14
N ALA A 197 10.00 -0.94 10.29
CA ALA A 197 10.92 -0.42 9.29
C ALA A 197 11.61 -1.59 8.55
N TRP A 198 11.30 -1.79 7.26
CA TRP A 198 11.56 -3.06 6.61
C TRP A 198 12.36 -2.99 5.32
N GLY A 199 13.42 -3.78 5.22
CA GLY A 199 14.17 -4.06 3.99
C GLY A 199 13.68 -5.37 3.34
N PRO A 200 12.88 -5.31 2.25
CA PRO A 200 12.23 -6.51 1.68
C PRO A 200 13.17 -7.45 0.92
N ALA A 201 14.40 -7.03 0.65
CA ALA A 201 15.42 -7.88 0.02
C ALA A 201 16.23 -8.70 1.03
N ASP A 202 15.85 -8.70 2.31
CA ASP A 202 16.48 -9.48 3.36
C ASP A 202 16.34 -11.00 3.09
N PRO A 203 17.44 -11.75 2.99
CA PRO A 203 17.38 -13.18 2.78
C PRO A 203 16.99 -13.97 4.04
N VAL A 204 16.94 -13.33 5.22
CA VAL A 204 16.57 -13.90 6.51
C VAL A 204 15.15 -13.50 6.88
N PHE A 205 14.91 -12.21 7.06
CA PHE A 205 13.59 -11.68 7.45
C PHE A 205 12.86 -11.14 6.22
N SER A 206 12.31 -12.05 5.42
CA SER A 206 11.49 -11.69 4.26
C SER A 206 10.15 -11.06 4.67
N ASP A 207 9.37 -10.58 3.70
CA ASP A 207 8.00 -10.06 3.92
C ASP A 207 7.06 -11.05 4.64
N LEU A 208 7.42 -12.34 4.73
CA LEU A 208 6.69 -13.32 5.52
C LEU A 208 6.64 -12.94 7.01
N TYR A 209 7.78 -12.50 7.57
CA TYR A 209 7.88 -12.08 8.97
C TYR A 209 7.26 -10.69 9.20
N LEU A 210 7.37 -9.79 8.22
CA LEU A 210 6.68 -8.50 8.27
C LEU A 210 5.17 -8.70 8.38
N ARG A 211 4.59 -9.61 7.58
CA ARG A 211 3.15 -9.94 7.66
C ARG A 211 2.74 -10.53 9.01
N ASP A 212 3.57 -11.40 9.59
CA ASP A 212 3.30 -11.93 10.94
C ASP A 212 3.27 -10.81 11.99
N LEU A 213 4.19 -9.84 11.91
CA LEU A 213 4.21 -8.67 12.81
C LEU A 213 3.01 -7.75 12.58
N ILE A 214 2.64 -7.48 11.32
CA ILE A 214 1.44 -6.69 11.00
C ILE A 214 0.17 -7.37 11.52
N ALA A 215 0.06 -8.70 11.37
CA ALA A 215 -1.10 -9.44 11.88
C ALA A 215 -1.21 -9.38 13.41
N ARG A 216 -0.08 -9.24 14.12
CA ARG A 216 -0.05 -9.09 15.59
C ARG A 216 -0.30 -7.66 16.05
N MET A 217 0.17 -6.68 15.30
CA MET A 217 0.10 -5.25 15.60
C MET A 217 -0.51 -4.52 14.39
N PRO A 218 -1.82 -4.66 14.13
CA PRO A 218 -2.46 -4.11 12.94
C PRO A 218 -2.50 -2.57 12.90
N HIS A 219 -2.24 -1.93 14.03
CA HIS A 219 -2.12 -0.48 14.17
C HIS A 219 -0.72 0.06 13.83
N ALA A 220 0.26 -0.83 13.50
CA ALA A 220 1.63 -0.42 13.23
C ALA A 220 1.74 0.38 11.92
N ASP A 221 2.51 1.46 11.96
CA ASP A 221 3.02 2.12 10.76
C ASP A 221 4.05 1.23 10.07
N VAL A 222 4.00 1.15 8.75
CA VAL A 222 4.93 0.31 7.98
C VAL A 222 5.73 1.15 6.99
N HIS A 223 7.03 1.30 7.24
CA HIS A 223 7.98 1.91 6.32
C HIS A 223 8.79 0.82 5.62
N ARG A 224 8.45 0.52 4.38
CA ARG A 224 9.10 -0.51 3.58
C ARG A 224 10.08 0.12 2.60
N TYR A 225 11.39 -0.05 2.86
CA TYR A 225 12.48 0.53 2.07
C TYR A 225 12.83 -0.38 0.89
N GLU A 226 12.27 -0.08 -0.28
CA GLU A 226 12.43 -0.90 -1.46
C GLU A 226 13.89 -1.02 -1.92
N GLY A 227 14.35 -2.26 -2.04
CA GLY A 227 15.73 -2.59 -2.41
C GLY A 227 16.67 -2.75 -1.23
N ALA A 228 16.30 -2.28 -0.02
CA ALA A 228 17.07 -2.54 1.20
C ALA A 228 17.00 -4.03 1.60
N SER A 229 18.06 -4.49 2.24
CA SER A 229 18.24 -5.87 2.68
C SER A 229 18.29 -5.95 4.22
N HIS A 230 19.02 -6.89 4.76
CA HIS A 230 19.09 -7.19 6.20
C HIS A 230 19.54 -6.00 7.05
N LEU A 231 20.58 -5.26 6.63
CA LEU A 231 21.03 -4.07 7.34
C LEU A 231 20.31 -2.82 6.81
N VAL A 232 18.99 -2.73 7.05
CA VAL A 232 18.16 -1.60 6.58
C VAL A 232 18.72 -0.24 7.01
N THR A 233 19.39 -0.18 8.15
CA THR A 233 20.10 1.01 8.68
C THR A 233 21.27 1.49 7.80
N GLU A 234 21.85 0.59 7.01
CA GLU A 234 22.94 0.89 6.06
C GLU A 234 22.40 1.01 4.63
N ASP A 235 21.35 0.28 4.32
CA ASP A 235 20.82 0.12 2.96
C ASP A 235 19.83 1.23 2.58
N ALA A 236 19.15 1.82 3.58
CA ALA A 236 18.13 2.85 3.39
C ALA A 236 18.61 4.21 3.93
N PRO A 237 19.02 5.16 3.06
CA PRO A 237 19.48 6.48 3.50
C PRO A 237 18.46 7.27 4.33
N ALA A 238 17.16 7.07 4.06
CA ALA A 238 16.06 7.75 4.78
C ALA A 238 15.76 7.16 6.16
N PHE A 239 16.22 5.93 6.46
CA PHE A 239 15.83 5.19 7.68
C PHE A 239 15.93 6.02 8.97
N PHE A 240 17.08 6.65 9.22
CA PHE A 240 17.29 7.41 10.46
C PHE A 240 16.55 8.75 10.47
N ALA A 241 16.29 9.35 9.30
CA ALA A 241 15.48 10.56 9.22
C ALA A 241 14.02 10.24 9.52
N ASP A 242 13.47 9.20 8.89
CA ASP A 242 12.09 8.75 9.12
C ASP A 242 11.87 8.32 10.57
N LEU A 243 12.84 7.59 11.15
CA LEU A 243 12.81 7.18 12.55
C LEU A 243 12.77 8.38 13.50
N ARG A 244 13.62 9.42 13.25
CA ARG A 244 13.62 10.63 14.10
C ARG A 244 12.28 11.35 14.02
N LEU A 245 11.78 11.60 12.83
CA LEU A 245 10.47 12.25 12.64
C LEU A 245 9.35 11.49 13.36
N TRP A 246 9.33 10.16 13.22
CA TRP A 246 8.31 9.33 13.88
C TRP A 246 8.40 9.43 15.42
N VAL A 247 9.60 9.37 16.00
CA VAL A 247 9.79 9.50 17.46
C VAL A 247 9.46 10.91 17.94
N GLU A 248 9.76 11.95 17.17
CA GLU A 248 9.45 13.35 17.51
C GLU A 248 7.94 13.62 17.49
N GLN A 249 7.20 12.97 16.57
CA GLN A 249 5.74 13.04 16.55
C GLN A 249 5.09 12.46 17.82
N LEU A 250 5.65 11.38 18.40
CA LEU A 250 5.16 10.82 19.66
C LEU A 250 5.26 11.83 20.82
N ALA A 251 6.27 12.70 20.81
CA ALA A 251 6.46 13.71 21.86
C ALA A 251 5.57 14.94 21.67
N SER A 252 5.14 15.23 20.44
CA SER A 252 4.35 16.42 20.12
C SER A 252 2.86 16.28 20.43
N HIS A 253 2.37 15.05 20.58
CA HIS A 253 0.95 14.73 20.81
C HIS A 253 0.75 13.71 21.96
N PRO A 254 1.19 14.03 23.21
CA PRO A 254 1.07 13.09 24.32
C PRO A 254 -0.38 12.80 24.75
N ASP A 255 -1.36 13.59 24.29
CA ASP A 255 -2.78 13.50 24.66
C ASP A 255 -3.73 13.43 23.44
N GLU A 256 -3.24 13.36 22.22
CA GLU A 256 -4.10 12.96 21.12
C GLU A 256 -4.36 11.46 21.27
N GLU A 257 -5.47 11.12 21.93
CA GLU A 257 -6.16 9.87 21.62
C GLU A 257 -6.15 9.69 20.11
N PRO A 258 -5.79 8.50 19.56
CA PRO A 258 -5.85 8.24 18.13
C PRO A 258 -7.21 8.74 17.68
N ALA A 259 -7.20 9.74 16.76
CA ALA A 259 -8.31 10.63 16.44
C ALA A 259 -9.62 9.92 16.67
N SER A 260 -10.35 10.36 17.69
CA SER A 260 -11.58 9.75 18.18
C SER A 260 -12.33 9.24 16.98
N ARG A 261 -12.60 7.93 16.90
CA ARG A 261 -13.47 7.37 15.87
C ARG A 261 -14.63 8.32 15.76
N ALA A 262 -14.69 9.10 14.67
CA ALA A 262 -15.84 9.94 14.41
C ALA A 262 -17.03 9.02 14.58
N GLU A 263 -17.96 9.41 15.46
CA GLU A 263 -19.20 8.63 15.59
C GLU A 263 -19.72 8.38 14.19
N PRO A 264 -20.14 7.14 13.85
CA PRO A 264 -20.57 6.84 12.50
C PRO A 264 -21.63 7.87 12.13
N GLU A 265 -21.33 8.68 11.10
CA GLU A 265 -22.29 9.63 10.58
C GLU A 265 -23.59 8.86 10.27
N PRO A 266 -24.76 9.33 10.74
CA PRO A 266 -26.00 8.57 10.66
C PRO A 266 -26.45 8.22 9.23
N ASP A 267 -25.81 8.76 8.20
CA ASP A 267 -26.11 8.58 6.78
C ASP A 267 -24.96 7.95 5.97
N ARG A 268 -24.07 7.16 6.60
CA ARG A 268 -23.03 6.48 5.87
C ARG A 268 -23.61 5.63 4.72
N ARG A 269 -23.19 5.93 3.51
CA ARG A 269 -23.64 5.28 2.29
C ARG A 269 -22.47 4.53 1.64
N TRP A 270 -22.44 3.20 1.82
CA TRP A 270 -21.33 2.40 1.26
C TRP A 270 -21.25 2.51 -0.27
N MET A 271 -20.10 2.21 -0.88
CA MET A 271 -19.84 2.45 -2.30
C MET A 271 -20.81 1.78 -3.27
N GLY A 272 -21.40 0.66 -2.91
CA GLY A 272 -22.38 -0.06 -3.74
C GLY A 272 -23.84 0.33 -3.52
N ALA A 273 -24.14 1.24 -2.58
CA ALA A 273 -25.52 1.59 -2.24
C ALA A 273 -26.28 2.18 -3.43
N ALA A 274 -25.68 3.14 -4.14
CA ALA A 274 -26.32 3.76 -5.30
C ALA A 274 -26.56 2.78 -6.46
N LEU A 275 -25.64 1.81 -6.66
CA LEU A 275 -25.84 0.72 -7.63
C LEU A 275 -27.07 -0.11 -7.26
N ALA A 276 -27.21 -0.49 -5.98
CA ALA A 276 -28.37 -1.29 -5.52
C ALA A 276 -29.68 -0.52 -5.65
N GLU A 277 -29.70 0.76 -5.30
CA GLU A 277 -30.86 1.64 -5.44
C GLU A 277 -31.31 1.77 -6.91
N ARG A 278 -30.38 2.07 -7.83
CA ARG A 278 -30.66 2.18 -9.25
C ARG A 278 -31.16 0.86 -9.84
N ALA A 279 -30.61 -0.27 -9.39
CA ALA A 279 -31.05 -1.60 -9.82
C ALA A 279 -32.43 -1.97 -9.28
N GLY A 280 -32.81 -1.47 -8.10
CA GLY A 280 -34.12 -1.66 -7.46
C GLY A 280 -35.20 -0.69 -7.95
N ASP A 281 -34.84 0.42 -8.57
CA ASP A 281 -35.79 1.38 -9.11
C ASP A 281 -36.35 0.90 -10.46
N PRO A 282 -37.65 0.60 -10.57
CA PRO A 282 -38.27 0.13 -11.82
C PRO A 282 -38.07 1.09 -13.00
N ALA A 283 -37.93 2.39 -12.74
CA ALA A 283 -37.74 3.40 -13.78
C ALA A 283 -36.30 3.43 -14.33
N ALA A 284 -35.31 3.07 -13.50
CA ALA A 284 -33.90 3.15 -13.83
C ALA A 284 -33.23 1.80 -14.10
N ALA A 285 -33.76 0.71 -13.55
CA ALA A 285 -33.10 -0.60 -13.52
C ALA A 285 -32.62 -1.11 -14.89
N ASP A 286 -33.38 -0.82 -15.94
CA ASP A 286 -33.08 -1.27 -17.31
C ASP A 286 -32.33 -0.21 -18.14
N GLU A 287 -32.00 0.98 -17.56
CA GLU A 287 -31.09 1.94 -18.15
C GLU A 287 -29.64 1.44 -18.12
N ILE A 288 -28.81 1.98 -19.02
CA ILE A 288 -27.38 1.66 -19.08
C ILE A 288 -26.69 2.15 -17.81
N ALA A 289 -25.93 1.29 -17.15
CA ALA A 289 -25.04 1.62 -16.05
C ALA A 289 -23.60 1.84 -16.54
N VAL A 290 -23.10 0.93 -17.41
CA VAL A 290 -21.76 1.03 -18.02
C VAL A 290 -21.84 0.69 -19.50
N ALA A 291 -21.24 1.54 -20.34
CA ALA A 291 -21.04 1.33 -21.77
C ALA A 291 -19.54 1.27 -22.10
N GLU A 292 -19.12 0.18 -22.74
CA GLU A 292 -17.76 -0.01 -23.28
C GLU A 292 -17.78 0.27 -24.77
N LEU A 293 -16.96 1.21 -25.25
CA LEU A 293 -16.96 1.65 -26.65
C LEU A 293 -15.91 0.91 -27.52
N ALA A 294 -15.02 0.12 -26.90
CA ALA A 294 -14.05 -0.70 -27.64
C ALA A 294 -14.75 -1.70 -28.58
N PRO A 295 -14.12 -2.14 -29.67
CA PRO A 295 -14.68 -3.16 -30.56
C PRO A 295 -15.06 -4.44 -29.80
N GLY A 296 -16.32 -4.85 -29.90
CA GLY A 296 -16.90 -5.93 -29.09
C GLY A 296 -17.26 -5.55 -27.66
N GLY A 297 -17.23 -4.25 -27.35
CA GLY A 297 -17.65 -3.70 -26.06
C GLY A 297 -19.13 -3.97 -25.77
N ARG A 298 -19.48 -3.86 -24.51
CA ARG A 298 -20.80 -4.23 -23.97
C ARG A 298 -21.47 -3.03 -23.35
N GLN A 299 -22.80 -3.06 -23.38
CA GLN A 299 -23.61 -2.21 -22.54
C GLN A 299 -24.25 -3.08 -21.45
N ILE A 300 -24.14 -2.66 -20.20
CA ILE A 300 -24.73 -3.37 -19.07
C ILE A 300 -25.68 -2.44 -18.33
N THR A 301 -26.90 -2.92 -18.03
CA THR A 301 -27.90 -2.17 -17.28
C THR A 301 -27.64 -2.22 -15.78
N TRP A 302 -28.26 -1.31 -15.01
CA TRP A 302 -28.15 -1.28 -13.55
C TRP A 302 -28.55 -2.62 -12.93
N ARG A 303 -29.71 -3.16 -13.31
CA ARG A 303 -30.19 -4.47 -12.85
C ARG A 303 -29.18 -5.58 -13.11
N ARG A 304 -28.63 -5.59 -14.33
CA ARG A 304 -27.69 -6.63 -14.71
C ARG A 304 -26.34 -6.49 -14.02
N LEU A 305 -25.85 -5.26 -13.85
CA LEU A 305 -24.58 -4.99 -13.14
C LEU A 305 -24.70 -5.41 -11.67
N ALA A 306 -25.76 -5.00 -10.97
CA ALA A 306 -25.99 -5.39 -9.58
C ALA A 306 -26.06 -6.91 -9.41
N ALA A 307 -26.82 -7.59 -10.29
CA ALA A 307 -26.91 -9.06 -10.26
C ALA A 307 -25.55 -9.73 -10.50
N VAL A 308 -24.72 -9.22 -11.44
CA VAL A 308 -23.39 -9.76 -11.69
C VAL A 308 -22.46 -9.52 -10.50
N VAL A 309 -22.55 -8.35 -9.85
CA VAL A 309 -21.77 -8.04 -8.64
C VAL A 309 -22.10 -9.01 -7.51
N ASP A 310 -23.38 -9.23 -7.22
CA ASP A 310 -23.79 -10.13 -6.13
C ASP A 310 -23.46 -11.60 -6.44
N ASP A 311 -23.73 -12.05 -7.66
CA ASP A 311 -23.40 -13.41 -8.13
C ASP A 311 -21.88 -13.64 -8.05
N LEU A 312 -21.07 -12.66 -8.49
CA LEU A 312 -19.61 -12.75 -8.45
C LEU A 312 -19.07 -12.70 -7.03
N ALA A 313 -19.65 -11.86 -6.16
CA ALA A 313 -19.30 -11.78 -4.74
C ALA A 313 -19.51 -13.14 -4.06
N GLY A 314 -20.67 -13.79 -4.28
CA GLY A 314 -20.95 -15.13 -3.80
C GLY A 314 -19.96 -16.17 -4.34
N GLY A 315 -19.63 -16.10 -5.63
CA GLY A 315 -18.68 -17.02 -6.26
C GLY A 315 -17.23 -16.84 -5.79
N LEU A 316 -16.79 -15.61 -5.55
CA LEU A 316 -15.48 -15.31 -4.97
C LEU A 316 -15.41 -15.82 -3.52
N HIS A 317 -16.46 -15.60 -2.74
CA HIS A 317 -16.53 -16.08 -1.36
C HIS A 317 -16.51 -17.61 -1.29
N ASP A 318 -17.27 -18.32 -2.14
CA ASP A 318 -17.24 -19.78 -2.25
C ASP A 318 -15.88 -20.30 -2.72
N ALA A 319 -15.21 -19.56 -3.61
CA ALA A 319 -13.84 -19.85 -4.05
C ALA A 319 -12.79 -19.57 -2.99
N GLY A 320 -13.15 -19.08 -1.80
CA GLY A 320 -12.25 -18.92 -0.65
C GLY A 320 -11.69 -17.52 -0.48
N VAL A 321 -12.18 -16.50 -1.19
CA VAL A 321 -11.87 -15.09 -0.90
C VAL A 321 -12.60 -14.68 0.39
N ARG A 322 -11.88 -14.07 1.32
CA ARG A 322 -12.42 -13.70 2.65
C ARG A 322 -12.29 -12.20 2.89
N PRO A 323 -13.07 -11.62 3.82
CA PRO A 323 -12.83 -10.25 4.29
C PRO A 323 -11.36 -10.06 4.69
N GLY A 324 -10.75 -8.95 4.26
CA GLY A 324 -9.34 -8.65 4.47
C GLY A 324 -8.35 -9.30 3.48
N ASP A 325 -8.79 -10.23 2.62
CA ASP A 325 -7.93 -10.77 1.57
C ASP A 325 -7.62 -9.73 0.50
N ARG A 326 -6.37 -9.66 0.07
CA ARG A 326 -5.92 -8.79 -1.01
C ARG A 326 -6.09 -9.45 -2.37
N VAL A 327 -6.85 -8.80 -3.25
CA VAL A 327 -7.15 -9.25 -4.60
C VAL A 327 -6.50 -8.30 -5.61
N ALA A 328 -5.42 -8.75 -6.25
CA ALA A 328 -4.77 -7.96 -7.30
C ALA A 328 -5.61 -7.97 -8.58
N LEU A 329 -5.76 -6.81 -9.19
CA LEU A 329 -6.57 -6.63 -10.39
C LEU A 329 -5.68 -6.24 -11.59
N LEU A 330 -5.62 -7.10 -12.60
CA LEU A 330 -4.98 -6.84 -13.90
C LEU A 330 -6.04 -6.93 -15.01
N VAL A 331 -7.05 -6.10 -14.88
CA VAL A 331 -8.24 -6.01 -15.74
C VAL A 331 -8.35 -4.57 -16.25
N PRO A 332 -8.54 -4.32 -17.56
CA PRO A 332 -8.73 -2.97 -18.06
C PRO A 332 -10.06 -2.38 -17.56
N PRO A 333 -10.20 -1.04 -17.55
CA PRO A 333 -11.47 -0.38 -17.25
C PRO A 333 -12.60 -0.89 -18.13
N GLY A 334 -13.77 -1.09 -17.52
CA GLY A 334 -14.96 -1.61 -18.17
C GLY A 334 -15.85 -2.37 -17.19
N ALA A 335 -16.88 -3.05 -17.69
CA ALA A 335 -17.88 -3.76 -16.90
C ALA A 335 -17.27 -4.90 -16.05
N ASP A 336 -16.27 -5.62 -16.58
CA ASP A 336 -15.63 -6.72 -15.83
C ASP A 336 -14.79 -6.19 -14.66
N LEU A 337 -14.05 -5.08 -14.85
CA LEU A 337 -13.31 -4.45 -13.75
C LEU A 337 -14.29 -3.91 -12.71
N THR A 338 -15.33 -3.19 -13.13
CA THR A 338 -16.37 -2.65 -12.24
C THR A 338 -17.01 -3.77 -11.43
N ALA A 339 -17.47 -4.85 -12.08
CA ALA A 339 -18.06 -5.97 -11.38
C ALA A 339 -17.08 -6.63 -10.39
N ALA A 340 -15.81 -6.82 -10.77
CA ALA A 340 -14.79 -7.41 -9.90
C ALA A 340 -14.51 -6.55 -8.67
N VAL A 341 -14.36 -5.23 -8.84
CA VAL A 341 -14.11 -4.28 -7.74
C VAL A 341 -15.27 -4.28 -6.76
N TYR A 342 -16.49 -4.08 -7.26
CA TYR A 342 -17.67 -4.02 -6.40
C TYR A 342 -17.98 -5.36 -5.73
N ALA A 343 -17.72 -6.49 -6.40
CA ALA A 343 -17.84 -7.81 -5.80
C ALA A 343 -16.81 -8.04 -4.68
N CYS A 344 -15.54 -7.61 -4.87
CA CYS A 344 -14.52 -7.65 -3.83
C CYS A 344 -14.94 -6.80 -2.62
N TRP A 345 -15.35 -5.55 -2.85
CA TRP A 345 -15.81 -4.66 -1.78
C TRP A 345 -17.05 -5.22 -1.06
N ARG A 346 -17.99 -5.85 -1.82
CA ARG A 346 -19.21 -6.41 -1.24
C ARG A 346 -18.93 -7.51 -0.20
N ILE A 347 -17.80 -8.22 -0.32
CA ILE A 347 -17.40 -9.28 0.61
C ILE A 347 -16.22 -8.84 1.53
N GLY A 348 -15.88 -7.56 1.59
CA GLY A 348 -14.82 -7.03 2.43
C GLY A 348 -13.41 -7.40 1.97
N ALA A 349 -13.22 -7.78 0.71
CA ALA A 349 -11.89 -8.02 0.15
C ALA A 349 -11.24 -6.70 -0.32
N ILE A 350 -9.94 -6.61 -0.16
CA ILE A 350 -9.12 -5.41 -0.46
C ILE A 350 -8.64 -5.50 -1.90
N ILE A 351 -9.02 -4.55 -2.75
CA ILE A 351 -8.48 -4.51 -4.11
C ILE A 351 -7.05 -3.97 -4.13
N VAL A 352 -6.20 -4.57 -4.95
CA VAL A 352 -4.84 -4.08 -5.20
C VAL A 352 -4.73 -3.68 -6.66
N VAL A 353 -4.51 -2.38 -6.91
CA VAL A 353 -4.40 -1.81 -8.23
C VAL A 353 -3.04 -1.14 -8.39
N ALA A 354 -2.32 -1.47 -9.44
CA ALA A 354 -1.04 -0.88 -9.77
C ALA A 354 -1.10 -0.29 -11.19
N ASP A 355 -0.59 0.94 -11.31
CA ASP A 355 -0.55 1.66 -12.58
C ASP A 355 0.33 0.89 -13.60
N ALA A 356 -0.19 0.68 -14.81
CA ALA A 356 0.54 0.07 -15.90
C ALA A 356 1.77 0.91 -16.34
N GLY A 357 1.77 2.22 -16.09
CA GLY A 357 2.90 3.12 -16.31
C GLY A 357 4.14 2.79 -15.48
N LEU A 358 4.03 1.98 -14.43
CA LEU A 358 5.15 1.48 -13.62
C LEU A 358 6.12 0.57 -14.40
N GLY A 359 5.73 0.10 -15.58
CA GLY A 359 6.44 -0.91 -16.36
C GLY A 359 6.52 -2.26 -15.64
N ALA A 360 7.04 -3.29 -16.32
CA ALA A 360 7.01 -4.66 -15.81
C ALA A 360 7.73 -4.85 -14.45
N ARG A 361 8.86 -4.16 -14.24
CA ARG A 361 9.63 -4.28 -12.97
C ARG A 361 8.92 -3.58 -11.82
N GLY A 362 8.38 -2.39 -12.05
CA GLY A 362 7.61 -1.63 -11.04
C GLY A 362 6.32 -2.35 -10.67
N LEU A 363 5.57 -2.83 -11.67
CA LEU A 363 4.36 -3.63 -11.47
C LEU A 363 4.64 -4.90 -10.64
N ALA A 364 5.71 -5.65 -10.99
CA ALA A 364 6.08 -6.84 -10.24
C ALA A 364 6.45 -6.54 -8.78
N ARG A 365 7.11 -5.40 -8.53
CA ARG A 365 7.47 -4.96 -7.18
C ARG A 365 6.22 -4.59 -6.39
N ALA A 366 5.36 -3.74 -6.95
CA ALA A 366 4.12 -3.30 -6.34
C ALA A 366 3.22 -4.49 -5.96
N LEU A 367 2.95 -5.38 -6.91
CA LEU A 367 2.08 -6.53 -6.69
C LEU A 367 2.68 -7.56 -5.71
N ARG A 368 3.99 -7.82 -5.76
CA ARG A 368 4.63 -8.70 -4.78
C ARG A 368 4.66 -8.08 -3.38
N GLY A 369 4.91 -6.77 -3.31
CA GLY A 369 4.94 -6.04 -2.05
C GLY A 369 3.58 -5.89 -1.38
N SER A 370 2.48 -6.01 -2.12
CA SER A 370 1.12 -6.01 -1.57
C SER A 370 0.63 -7.37 -1.08
N TRP A 371 1.38 -8.45 -1.33
CA TRP A 371 1.06 -9.83 -0.91
C TRP A 371 -0.35 -10.30 -1.27
N PRO A 372 -0.78 -10.25 -2.52
CA PRO A 372 -2.14 -10.64 -2.86
C PRO A 372 -2.35 -12.13 -2.65
N GLN A 373 -3.41 -12.49 -1.95
CA GLN A 373 -3.89 -13.86 -1.80
C GLN A 373 -4.57 -14.34 -3.07
N HIS A 374 -5.12 -13.39 -3.85
CA HIS A 374 -5.85 -13.68 -5.09
C HIS A 374 -5.46 -12.70 -6.21
N LEU A 375 -5.64 -13.13 -7.43
CA LEU A 375 -5.40 -12.34 -8.65
C LEU A 375 -6.55 -12.54 -9.61
N ILE A 376 -7.18 -11.45 -10.05
CA ILE A 376 -8.14 -11.43 -11.16
C ILE A 376 -7.46 -10.73 -12.33
N ALA A 377 -7.35 -11.40 -13.48
CA ALA A 377 -6.65 -10.84 -14.62
C ALA A 377 -7.18 -11.33 -15.97
N ILE A 378 -7.05 -10.48 -16.99
CA ILE A 378 -7.22 -10.91 -18.38
C ILE A 378 -6.07 -11.85 -18.80
N ASP A 379 -6.20 -12.55 -19.93
CA ASP A 379 -5.21 -13.54 -20.40
C ASP A 379 -3.77 -13.01 -20.37
N ARG A 380 -3.51 -11.83 -20.94
CA ARG A 380 -2.17 -11.19 -20.92
C ARG A 380 -1.69 -10.86 -19.51
N GLY A 381 -2.61 -10.51 -18.62
CA GLY A 381 -2.31 -10.26 -17.20
C GLY A 381 -1.90 -11.52 -16.46
N LEU A 382 -2.56 -12.66 -16.72
CA LEU A 382 -2.17 -13.98 -16.19
C LEU A 382 -0.81 -14.45 -16.69
N VAL A 383 -0.51 -14.21 -17.98
CA VAL A 383 0.82 -14.47 -18.55
C VAL A 383 1.89 -13.64 -17.83
N ALA A 384 1.64 -12.33 -17.68
CA ALA A 384 2.55 -11.43 -16.97
C ALA A 384 2.74 -11.85 -15.51
N ALA A 385 1.66 -12.17 -14.78
CA ALA A 385 1.71 -12.62 -13.40
C ALA A 385 2.56 -13.90 -13.23
N ARG A 386 2.44 -14.85 -14.18
CA ARG A 386 3.27 -16.05 -14.18
C ARG A 386 4.74 -15.74 -14.42
N ALA A 387 5.04 -14.93 -15.43
CA ALA A 387 6.41 -14.54 -15.78
C ALA A 387 7.09 -13.74 -14.64
N LEU A 388 6.35 -12.86 -13.98
CA LEU A 388 6.82 -12.02 -12.88
C LEU A 388 6.73 -12.71 -11.51
N ARG A 389 6.31 -13.98 -11.44
CA ARG A 389 6.18 -14.77 -10.22
C ARG A 389 5.32 -14.09 -9.16
N ILE A 390 4.20 -13.48 -9.57
CA ILE A 390 3.22 -12.92 -8.65
C ILE A 390 2.44 -14.09 -8.01
N GLY A 391 2.38 -14.10 -6.69
CA GLY A 391 1.67 -15.10 -5.90
C GLY A 391 0.15 -14.99 -6.01
N GLY A 392 -0.55 -15.84 -5.26
CA GLY A 392 -2.00 -15.84 -5.12
C GLY A 392 -2.72 -16.80 -6.09
N ARG A 393 -3.96 -17.16 -5.70
CA ARG A 393 -4.89 -17.94 -6.53
C ARG A 393 -5.37 -17.09 -7.70
N ARG A 394 -5.57 -17.68 -8.85
CA ARG A 394 -5.78 -16.93 -10.10
C ARG A 394 -7.16 -17.15 -10.67
N PHE A 395 -7.83 -16.06 -11.06
CA PHE A 395 -9.11 -16.06 -11.74
C PHE A 395 -9.00 -15.29 -13.05
N ALA A 396 -9.64 -15.80 -14.12
CA ALA A 396 -9.60 -15.16 -15.42
C ALA A 396 -10.77 -14.18 -15.59
N ALA A 397 -10.48 -12.94 -15.96
CA ALA A 397 -11.50 -11.91 -16.20
C ALA A 397 -12.21 -12.04 -17.56
N GLY A 398 -11.81 -12.96 -18.42
CA GLY A 398 -12.44 -13.19 -19.71
C GLY A 398 -12.64 -14.68 -20.01
N PRO A 399 -13.27 -15.00 -21.15
CA PRO A 399 -13.45 -16.38 -21.56
C PRO A 399 -12.09 -17.06 -21.80
N MET A 400 -11.95 -18.30 -21.33
CA MET A 400 -10.70 -19.03 -21.40
C MET A 400 -10.95 -20.53 -21.61
N SER A 401 -10.19 -21.18 -22.50
CA SER A 401 -10.25 -22.63 -22.64
C SER A 401 -9.66 -23.34 -21.41
N ALA A 402 -10.15 -24.53 -21.09
CA ALA A 402 -9.64 -25.32 -19.95
C ALA A 402 -8.14 -25.63 -20.05
N ALA A 403 -7.60 -25.82 -21.28
CA ALA A 403 -6.17 -26.02 -21.51
C ALA A 403 -5.37 -24.76 -21.18
N ARG A 404 -5.85 -23.58 -21.60
CA ARG A 404 -5.23 -22.29 -21.31
C ARG A 404 -5.27 -21.95 -19.83
N ALA A 405 -6.42 -22.19 -19.19
CA ALA A 405 -6.60 -22.00 -17.75
C ALA A 405 -5.58 -22.81 -16.94
N ARG A 406 -5.46 -24.10 -17.24
CA ARG A 406 -4.45 -24.98 -16.60
C ARG A 406 -3.02 -24.47 -16.82
N MET A 407 -2.69 -24.07 -18.05
CA MET A 407 -1.35 -23.58 -18.37
C MET A 407 -1.01 -22.31 -17.57
N LEU A 408 -1.97 -21.41 -17.37
CA LEU A 408 -1.79 -20.16 -16.63
C LEU A 408 -2.07 -20.28 -15.14
N GLY A 409 -2.56 -21.43 -14.67
CA GLY A 409 -2.93 -21.68 -13.28
C GLY A 409 -4.20 -20.92 -12.85
N ALA A 410 -5.10 -20.61 -13.81
CA ALA A 410 -6.39 -20.02 -13.51
C ALA A 410 -7.38 -21.10 -13.06
N GLU A 411 -8.00 -20.93 -11.88
CA GLU A 411 -8.92 -21.91 -11.28
C GLU A 411 -10.33 -21.79 -11.84
N ALA A 412 -10.77 -20.57 -12.15
CA ALA A 412 -12.09 -20.28 -12.73
C ALA A 412 -12.06 -18.98 -13.56
N THR A 413 -13.11 -18.76 -14.34
CA THR A 413 -13.39 -17.45 -14.96
C THR A 413 -14.38 -16.67 -14.12
N LEU A 414 -14.43 -15.32 -14.25
CA LEU A 414 -15.45 -14.50 -13.58
C LEU A 414 -16.87 -14.99 -13.91
N ALA A 415 -17.13 -15.40 -15.15
CA ALA A 415 -18.42 -15.94 -15.55
C ALA A 415 -18.76 -17.25 -14.80
N THR A 416 -17.78 -18.14 -14.62
CA THR A 416 -17.96 -19.39 -13.85
C THR A 416 -18.19 -19.09 -12.37
N LEU A 417 -17.42 -18.16 -11.80
CA LEU A 417 -17.60 -17.74 -10.40
C LEU A 417 -18.99 -17.16 -10.19
N ALA A 418 -19.42 -16.22 -11.04
CA ALA A 418 -20.76 -15.65 -10.94
C ALA A 418 -21.88 -16.70 -11.06
N ALA A 419 -21.72 -17.67 -11.99
CA ALA A 419 -22.70 -18.76 -12.11
C ALA A 419 -22.79 -19.63 -10.84
N ASN A 420 -21.65 -19.92 -10.20
CA ASN A 420 -21.58 -20.71 -8.98
C ASN A 420 -22.07 -19.94 -7.74
N GLY A 421 -21.90 -18.60 -7.73
CA GLY A 421 -22.27 -17.73 -6.62
C GLY A 421 -23.73 -17.31 -6.58
N ARG A 422 -24.50 -17.63 -7.62
CA ARG A 422 -25.89 -17.21 -7.71
C ARG A 422 -26.73 -17.66 -6.52
N GLY A 423 -27.33 -16.66 -5.84
CA GLY A 423 -28.20 -16.91 -4.67
C GLY A 423 -27.44 -17.39 -3.43
N ARG A 424 -26.12 -17.30 -3.40
CA ARG A 424 -25.33 -17.60 -2.19
C ARG A 424 -25.47 -16.49 -1.16
N PRO A 425 -25.50 -16.84 0.14
CA PRO A 425 -25.46 -15.83 1.20
C PRO A 425 -24.14 -15.06 1.15
N LEU A 426 -24.22 -13.74 1.32
CA LEU A 426 -23.07 -12.84 1.35
C LEU A 426 -22.78 -12.43 2.79
N PRO A 427 -21.52 -12.19 3.17
CA PRO A 427 -21.17 -11.61 4.45
C PRO A 427 -21.77 -10.19 4.59
N ASP A 428 -21.71 -9.63 5.79
CA ASP A 428 -22.09 -8.25 6.03
C ASP A 428 -21.22 -7.29 5.22
N VAL A 429 -21.76 -6.12 4.92
CA VAL A 429 -21.02 -5.04 4.24
C VAL A 429 -19.90 -4.55 5.15
N PRO A 430 -18.68 -4.32 4.65
CA PRO A 430 -17.55 -3.87 5.48
C PRO A 430 -17.83 -2.53 6.15
N GLY A 431 -17.21 -2.33 7.31
CA GLY A 431 -17.25 -1.09 8.07
C GLY A 431 -16.43 0.05 7.43
N PRO A 432 -16.58 1.30 7.89
CA PRO A 432 -15.83 2.44 7.37
C PRO A 432 -14.32 2.30 7.60
N ASP A 433 -13.92 1.65 8.68
CA ASP A 433 -12.52 1.47 9.08
C ASP A 433 -11.85 0.27 8.42
N ASP A 434 -12.62 -0.60 7.75
CA ASP A 434 -12.05 -1.76 7.04
C ASP A 434 -11.25 -1.30 5.81
N GLU A 435 -10.12 -1.96 5.53
CA GLU A 435 -9.34 -1.69 4.33
C GLU A 435 -10.14 -2.03 3.07
N ALA A 436 -10.14 -1.12 2.10
CA ALA A 436 -10.86 -1.28 0.82
C ALA A 436 -9.94 -1.45 -0.38
N ALA A 437 -8.80 -0.76 -0.39
CA ALA A 437 -7.91 -0.73 -1.54
C ALA A 437 -6.46 -0.49 -1.15
N VAL A 438 -5.53 -1.02 -1.96
CA VAL A 438 -4.12 -0.61 -2.01
C VAL A 438 -3.83 -0.13 -3.43
N LEU A 439 -3.58 1.18 -3.59
CA LEU A 439 -3.35 1.81 -4.88
C LEU A 439 -1.87 2.18 -5.02
N PHE A 440 -1.22 1.70 -6.07
CA PHE A 440 0.18 2.02 -6.36
C PHE A 440 0.28 3.04 -7.47
N THR A 441 1.05 4.08 -7.23
CA THR A 441 1.33 5.14 -8.20
C THR A 441 2.78 5.17 -8.63
N SER A 442 3.03 5.74 -9.82
CA SER A 442 4.36 6.08 -10.30
C SER A 442 4.85 7.33 -9.54
N GLY A 443 5.47 7.15 -8.38
CA GLY A 443 6.09 8.27 -7.66
C GLY A 443 7.20 8.92 -8.48
N ALA A 444 7.23 10.26 -8.55
CA ALA A 444 8.24 11.02 -9.30
C ALA A 444 9.68 10.85 -8.76
N THR A 445 9.85 10.35 -7.52
CA THR A 445 11.13 10.37 -6.81
C THR A 445 11.61 9.01 -6.30
N GLY A 446 10.97 7.89 -6.69
CA GLY A 446 11.38 6.58 -6.16
C GLY A 446 10.49 5.41 -6.57
N PRO A 447 10.65 4.26 -5.93
CA PRO A 447 9.78 3.10 -6.14
C PRO A 447 8.31 3.44 -5.86
N ALA A 448 7.39 2.80 -6.61
CA ALA A 448 5.96 2.98 -6.39
C ALA A 448 5.59 2.69 -4.93
N LYS A 449 4.90 3.63 -4.29
CA LYS A 449 4.36 3.50 -2.93
C LYS A 449 2.94 2.98 -3.02
N GLY A 450 2.56 2.06 -2.13
CA GLY A 450 1.18 1.61 -1.99
C GLY A 450 0.46 2.47 -0.97
N VAL A 451 -0.64 3.09 -1.39
CA VAL A 451 -1.54 3.85 -0.53
C VAL A 451 -2.68 2.95 -0.11
N VAL A 452 -2.88 2.78 1.17
CA VAL A 452 -4.00 2.01 1.73
C VAL A 452 -5.20 2.92 1.92
N TYR A 453 -6.32 2.55 1.33
CA TYR A 453 -7.59 3.22 1.53
C TYR A 453 -8.53 2.37 2.38
N ARG A 454 -9.23 3.00 3.30
CA ARG A 454 -10.37 2.42 4.01
C ARG A 454 -11.68 2.73 3.29
N HIS A 455 -12.71 1.95 3.55
CA HIS A 455 -14.03 2.15 2.93
C HIS A 455 -14.57 3.56 3.19
N GLY A 456 -14.51 4.05 4.43
CA GLY A 456 -14.95 5.40 4.78
C GLY A 456 -14.21 6.51 4.02
N GLN A 457 -12.92 6.33 3.73
CA GLN A 457 -12.14 7.31 2.95
C GLN A 457 -12.57 7.38 1.48
N ILE A 458 -12.82 6.21 0.84
CA ILE A 458 -13.30 6.18 -0.56
C ILE A 458 -14.73 6.76 -0.65
N GLU A 459 -15.57 6.48 0.34
CA GLU A 459 -16.91 7.01 0.46
C GLU A 459 -16.90 8.54 0.62
N ALA A 460 -16.04 9.06 1.51
CA ALA A 460 -15.87 10.50 1.69
C ALA A 460 -15.37 11.19 0.41
N ASN A 461 -14.45 10.56 -0.32
CA ASN A 461 -14.02 11.08 -1.63
C ASN A 461 -15.17 11.15 -2.64
N ARG A 462 -16.02 10.12 -2.71
CA ARG A 462 -17.22 10.11 -3.55
C ARG A 462 -18.15 11.28 -3.19
N ASP A 463 -18.42 11.46 -1.90
CA ASP A 463 -19.35 12.49 -1.42
C ASP A 463 -18.79 13.90 -1.61
N ALA A 464 -17.48 14.07 -1.41
CA ALA A 464 -16.79 15.33 -1.72
C ALA A 464 -16.91 15.70 -3.20
N LEU A 465 -16.68 14.74 -4.11
CA LEU A 465 -16.83 14.95 -5.56
C LEU A 465 -18.29 15.28 -5.93
N ALA A 466 -19.26 14.56 -5.37
CA ALA A 466 -20.68 14.80 -5.62
C ALA A 466 -21.09 16.21 -5.19
N THR A 467 -20.65 16.63 -4.00
CA THR A 467 -20.95 17.96 -3.44
C THR A 467 -20.24 19.06 -4.23
N LEU A 468 -18.94 18.91 -4.48
CA LEU A 468 -18.11 19.92 -5.16
C LEU A 468 -18.66 20.27 -6.54
N TYR A 469 -19.08 19.27 -7.31
CA TYR A 469 -19.52 19.44 -8.70
C TYR A 469 -21.03 19.38 -8.90
N GLY A 470 -21.82 19.34 -7.82
CA GLY A 470 -23.27 19.25 -7.88
C GLY A 470 -23.74 18.05 -8.71
N ILE A 471 -23.08 16.87 -8.52
CA ILE A 471 -23.42 15.67 -9.28
C ILE A 471 -24.73 15.08 -8.76
N THR A 472 -25.64 14.80 -9.67
CA THR A 472 -26.95 14.23 -9.38
C THR A 472 -27.19 12.95 -10.19
N SER A 473 -28.22 12.19 -9.86
CA SER A 473 -28.62 10.99 -10.61
C SER A 473 -29.04 11.25 -12.08
N ALA A 474 -29.25 12.50 -12.45
CA ALA A 474 -29.51 12.91 -13.83
C ALA A 474 -28.25 12.99 -14.69
N ASP A 475 -27.08 13.06 -14.06
CA ASP A 475 -25.82 13.13 -14.76
C ASP A 475 -25.37 11.81 -15.34
N ARG A 476 -24.47 11.88 -16.33
CA ARG A 476 -23.85 10.74 -17.01
C ARG A 476 -22.38 11.07 -17.26
N LEU A 477 -21.48 10.13 -17.10
CA LEU A 477 -20.03 10.33 -17.11
C LEU A 477 -19.36 9.68 -18.31
N VAL A 478 -18.50 10.40 -19.02
CA VAL A 478 -17.41 9.79 -19.81
C VAL A 478 -16.16 9.68 -18.95
N ALA A 479 -15.78 8.45 -18.61
CA ALA A 479 -14.58 8.15 -17.83
C ALA A 479 -13.39 7.86 -18.75
N ALA A 480 -12.79 8.91 -19.29
CA ALA A 480 -11.58 8.84 -20.10
C ALA A 480 -10.29 8.85 -19.27
N PHE A 481 -10.42 8.87 -17.95
CA PHE A 481 -9.34 8.72 -16.97
C PHE A 481 -9.65 7.54 -16.06
N ALA A 482 -8.80 6.50 -16.12
CA ALA A 482 -9.08 5.17 -15.57
C ALA A 482 -9.56 5.12 -14.10
N PRO A 483 -8.99 5.90 -13.15
CA PRO A 483 -9.44 5.85 -11.75
C PRO A 483 -10.92 6.20 -11.57
N PHE A 484 -11.50 7.02 -12.45
CA PHE A 484 -12.87 7.49 -12.33
C PHE A 484 -13.93 6.60 -12.97
N ALA A 485 -13.52 5.58 -13.74
CA ALA A 485 -14.45 4.59 -14.27
C ALA A 485 -15.24 3.82 -13.18
N LEU A 486 -14.71 3.77 -11.96
CA LEU A 486 -15.32 3.10 -10.81
C LEU A 486 -16.32 3.99 -10.04
N TYR A 487 -16.26 5.31 -10.20
CA TYR A 487 -17.12 6.23 -9.44
C TYR A 487 -18.55 6.34 -10.00
N GLY A 488 -18.76 6.05 -11.29
CA GLY A 488 -20.10 6.13 -11.87
C GLY A 488 -21.14 5.33 -11.09
N PRO A 489 -20.96 4.01 -10.88
CA PRO A 489 -21.90 3.22 -10.10
C PRO A 489 -22.04 3.67 -8.63
N ALA A 490 -20.95 4.17 -8.00
CA ALA A 490 -20.99 4.70 -6.65
C ALA A 490 -21.80 5.99 -6.51
N LEU A 491 -21.78 6.83 -7.56
CA LEU A 491 -22.57 8.07 -7.67
C LEU A 491 -24.00 7.81 -8.20
N GLY A 492 -24.31 6.59 -8.64
CA GLY A 492 -25.60 6.25 -9.25
C GLY A 492 -25.79 6.85 -10.65
N ILE A 493 -24.71 7.16 -11.37
CA ILE A 493 -24.72 7.73 -12.71
C ILE A 493 -24.15 6.77 -13.75
N ALA A 494 -24.73 6.76 -14.96
CA ALA A 494 -24.22 5.94 -16.05
C ALA A 494 -22.80 6.40 -16.47
N SER A 495 -21.96 5.44 -16.88
CA SER A 495 -20.60 5.71 -17.30
C SER A 495 -20.31 5.12 -18.67
N ALA A 496 -19.65 5.88 -19.55
CA ALA A 496 -19.04 5.39 -20.78
C ALA A 496 -17.53 5.30 -20.64
N VAL A 497 -16.96 4.18 -21.06
CA VAL A 497 -15.50 3.99 -21.19
C VAL A 497 -15.18 4.08 -22.68
N PRO A 498 -14.48 5.12 -23.15
CA PRO A 498 -14.15 5.29 -24.56
C PRO A 498 -13.20 4.20 -25.07
N ASP A 499 -13.18 4.00 -26.39
CA ASP A 499 -12.26 3.04 -27.04
C ASP A 499 -10.83 3.57 -27.06
N ILE A 500 -10.15 3.43 -25.94
CA ILE A 500 -8.74 3.80 -25.77
C ILE A 500 -7.98 2.77 -24.93
N ASP A 501 -6.70 2.65 -25.21
CA ASP A 501 -5.78 2.03 -24.25
C ASP A 501 -5.48 3.05 -23.14
N VAL A 502 -5.95 2.80 -21.93
CA VAL A 502 -5.78 3.70 -20.76
C VAL A 502 -4.33 3.99 -20.43
N THR A 503 -3.38 3.18 -20.91
CA THR A 503 -1.94 3.43 -20.79
C THR A 503 -1.42 4.44 -21.83
N LYS A 504 -2.28 4.82 -22.78
CA LYS A 504 -1.97 5.73 -23.88
C LYS A 504 -3.08 6.79 -24.00
N PRO A 505 -3.24 7.66 -23.01
CA PRO A 505 -4.35 8.62 -22.96
C PRO A 505 -4.40 9.54 -24.19
N ALA A 506 -3.27 9.83 -24.83
CA ALA A 506 -3.19 10.58 -26.07
C ALA A 506 -3.83 9.88 -27.30
N GLN A 507 -4.40 8.68 -27.16
CA GLN A 507 -5.17 8.03 -28.22
C GLN A 507 -6.66 8.44 -28.24
N LEU A 508 -7.13 9.19 -27.25
CA LEU A 508 -8.48 9.74 -27.25
C LEU A 508 -8.56 10.87 -28.28
N ASP A 509 -9.22 10.63 -29.40
CA ASP A 509 -9.55 11.65 -30.39
C ASP A 509 -10.94 12.25 -30.16
N ALA A 510 -11.25 13.35 -30.84
CA ALA A 510 -12.51 14.07 -30.69
C ALA A 510 -13.73 13.21 -31.07
N ALA A 511 -13.62 12.39 -32.10
CA ALA A 511 -14.72 11.52 -32.54
C ALA A 511 -15.04 10.45 -31.50
N ARG A 512 -14.03 9.78 -30.94
CA ARG A 512 -14.20 8.78 -29.86
C ARG A 512 -14.79 9.40 -28.61
N LEU A 513 -14.38 10.61 -28.25
CA LEU A 513 -14.97 11.33 -27.13
C LEU A 513 -16.45 11.62 -27.38
N ALA A 514 -16.80 12.16 -28.54
CA ALA A 514 -18.18 12.45 -28.93
C ALA A 514 -19.04 11.20 -28.98
N ASP A 515 -18.52 10.08 -29.51
CA ASP A 515 -19.21 8.79 -29.52
C ASP A 515 -19.47 8.26 -28.11
N ALA A 516 -18.52 8.46 -27.18
CA ALA A 516 -18.70 8.10 -25.77
C ALA A 516 -19.74 9.00 -25.09
N VAL A 517 -19.75 10.31 -25.36
CA VAL A 517 -20.79 11.22 -24.88
C VAL A 517 -22.17 10.77 -25.36
N ARG A 518 -22.31 10.51 -26.64
CA ARG A 518 -23.59 10.07 -27.24
C ARG A 518 -24.07 8.74 -26.66
N ALA A 519 -23.19 7.78 -26.42
CA ALA A 519 -23.55 6.42 -25.99
C ALA A 519 -24.35 6.37 -24.68
N VAL A 520 -24.14 7.31 -23.78
CA VAL A 520 -24.86 7.40 -22.52
C VAL A 520 -25.58 8.74 -22.32
N GLY A 521 -25.45 9.68 -23.26
CA GLY A 521 -25.94 11.07 -23.10
C GLY A 521 -25.15 11.78 -22.01
N ALA A 522 -23.82 11.75 -22.07
CA ALA A 522 -22.97 12.23 -20.99
C ALA A 522 -23.07 13.76 -20.80
N THR A 523 -23.12 14.17 -19.54
CA THR A 523 -23.08 15.55 -19.08
C THR A 523 -21.75 15.91 -18.42
N LEU A 524 -20.99 14.88 -18.03
CA LEU A 524 -19.70 14.99 -17.35
C LEU A 524 -18.61 14.31 -18.19
N VAL A 525 -17.44 14.95 -18.30
CA VAL A 525 -16.25 14.36 -18.92
C VAL A 525 -15.09 14.45 -17.93
N TRP A 526 -14.42 13.33 -17.69
CA TRP A 526 -13.15 13.31 -16.97
C TRP A 526 -12.05 12.77 -17.87
N ALA A 527 -11.05 13.60 -18.16
CA ALA A 527 -9.95 13.26 -19.08
C ALA A 527 -8.62 13.86 -18.61
N SER A 528 -7.51 13.21 -19.01
CA SER A 528 -6.17 13.75 -18.75
C SER A 528 -5.85 14.92 -19.69
N PRO A 529 -4.91 15.83 -19.35
CA PRO A 529 -4.46 16.88 -20.25
C PRO A 529 -3.97 16.36 -21.60
N ALA A 530 -3.25 15.22 -21.61
CA ALA A 530 -2.77 14.59 -22.85
C ALA A 530 -3.92 14.07 -23.73
N SER A 531 -5.00 13.58 -23.13
CA SER A 531 -6.21 13.20 -23.85
C SER A 531 -6.88 14.42 -24.47
N LEU A 532 -7.03 15.48 -23.70
CA LEU A 532 -7.67 16.73 -24.17
C LEU A 532 -6.88 17.39 -25.29
N GLN A 533 -5.56 17.36 -25.25
CA GLN A 533 -4.73 17.89 -26.34
C GLN A 533 -5.03 17.16 -27.66
N ASN A 534 -5.08 15.81 -27.64
CA ASN A 534 -5.40 15.06 -28.85
C ASN A 534 -6.85 15.27 -29.33
N VAL A 535 -7.78 15.50 -28.41
CA VAL A 535 -9.15 15.87 -28.77
C VAL A 535 -9.16 17.20 -29.57
N ILE A 536 -8.41 18.20 -29.11
CA ILE A 536 -8.27 19.47 -29.86
C ILE A 536 -7.60 19.25 -31.22
N ASP A 537 -6.48 18.52 -31.24
CA ASP A 537 -5.69 18.27 -32.46
C ASP A 537 -6.49 17.50 -33.54
N THR A 538 -7.60 16.85 -33.17
CA THR A 538 -8.46 16.06 -34.07
C THR A 538 -9.87 16.62 -34.23
N ALA A 539 -10.15 17.79 -33.67
CA ALA A 539 -11.49 18.39 -33.65
C ALA A 539 -12.06 18.72 -35.04
N ASP A 540 -11.20 19.07 -35.99
CA ASP A 540 -11.60 19.39 -37.37
C ASP A 540 -12.29 18.22 -38.10
N ALA A 541 -12.11 16.98 -37.60
CA ALA A 541 -12.72 15.79 -38.17
C ALA A 541 -14.15 15.51 -37.65
N LEU A 542 -14.65 16.31 -36.68
CA LEU A 542 -15.97 16.10 -36.09
C LEU A 542 -17.10 16.36 -37.12
N SER A 543 -18.07 15.46 -37.14
CA SER A 543 -19.35 15.70 -37.80
C SER A 543 -20.20 16.70 -37.02
N VAL A 544 -21.19 17.30 -37.68
CA VAL A 544 -22.15 18.23 -37.05
C VAL A 544 -22.83 17.57 -35.83
N GLN A 545 -23.18 16.27 -35.94
CA GLN A 545 -23.80 15.55 -34.85
C GLN A 545 -22.83 15.35 -33.68
N GLN A 546 -21.59 14.99 -33.93
CA GLN A 546 -20.57 14.81 -32.87
C GLN A 546 -20.27 16.13 -32.15
N SER A 547 -20.25 17.25 -32.89
CA SER A 547 -20.10 18.58 -32.26
C SER A 547 -21.31 18.90 -31.38
N ALA A 548 -22.54 18.55 -31.83
CA ALA A 548 -23.74 18.74 -31.02
C ALA A 548 -23.74 17.85 -29.76
N ASP A 549 -23.24 16.63 -29.87
CA ASP A 549 -23.12 15.72 -28.73
C ASP A 549 -22.15 16.29 -27.66
N LEU A 550 -20.97 16.80 -28.07
CA LEU A 550 -20.01 17.42 -27.16
C LEU A 550 -20.59 18.69 -26.49
N ALA A 551 -21.43 19.44 -27.18
CA ALA A 551 -22.05 20.65 -26.63
C ALA A 551 -23.04 20.38 -25.47
N THR A 552 -23.44 19.13 -25.23
CA THR A 552 -24.30 18.72 -24.10
C THR A 552 -23.54 18.60 -22.78
N VAL A 553 -22.21 18.56 -22.81
CA VAL A 553 -21.37 18.42 -21.62
C VAL A 553 -21.49 19.70 -20.78
N ARG A 554 -21.83 19.56 -19.49
CA ARG A 554 -21.95 20.67 -18.52
C ARG A 554 -20.72 20.82 -17.62
N LEU A 555 -19.89 19.76 -17.51
CA LEU A 555 -18.73 19.74 -16.63
C LEU A 555 -17.59 18.97 -17.27
N LEU A 556 -16.44 19.63 -17.35
CA LEU A 556 -15.17 19.05 -17.77
C LEU A 556 -14.21 19.05 -16.57
N MET A 557 -13.69 17.89 -16.23
CA MET A 557 -12.67 17.72 -15.20
C MET A 557 -11.39 17.18 -15.82
N SER A 558 -10.26 17.84 -15.55
CA SER A 558 -8.94 17.40 -16.04
C SER A 558 -7.93 17.39 -14.91
N ALA A 559 -7.26 16.25 -14.72
CA ALA A 559 -6.31 16.02 -13.64
C ALA A 559 -5.19 15.05 -14.07
N GLY A 560 -4.25 14.81 -13.15
CA GLY A 560 -3.12 13.89 -13.31
C GLY A 560 -1.82 14.56 -13.77
N ALA A 561 -1.89 15.81 -14.24
CA ALA A 561 -0.77 16.71 -14.51
C ALA A 561 -1.28 18.16 -14.51
N PRO A 562 -0.39 19.18 -14.45
CA PRO A 562 -0.80 20.58 -14.63
C PRO A 562 -1.56 20.78 -15.94
N VAL A 563 -2.70 21.46 -15.88
CA VAL A 563 -3.56 21.75 -17.03
C VAL A 563 -3.42 23.20 -17.44
N PRO A 564 -2.87 23.51 -18.65
CA PRO A 564 -2.74 24.89 -19.09
C PRO A 564 -4.11 25.52 -19.37
N ALA A 565 -4.33 26.75 -18.92
CA ALA A 565 -5.57 27.52 -19.21
C ALA A 565 -5.89 27.60 -20.71
N PRO A 566 -4.93 27.82 -21.64
CA PRO A 566 -5.22 27.77 -23.07
C PRO A 566 -5.87 26.48 -23.54
N LEU A 567 -5.37 25.31 -23.08
CA LEU A 567 -5.94 24.00 -23.42
C LEU A 567 -7.41 23.91 -22.97
N LEU A 568 -7.73 24.37 -21.77
CA LEU A 568 -9.13 24.37 -21.27
C LEU A 568 -10.02 25.24 -22.13
N ARG A 569 -9.56 26.44 -22.54
CA ARG A 569 -10.32 27.33 -23.42
C ARG A 569 -10.59 26.70 -24.78
N ASP A 570 -9.58 26.07 -25.37
CA ASP A 570 -9.72 25.40 -26.66
C ASP A 570 -10.72 24.24 -26.58
N VAL A 571 -10.69 23.45 -25.49
CA VAL A 571 -11.68 22.37 -25.27
C VAL A 571 -13.07 22.95 -25.04
N LEU A 572 -13.22 24.06 -24.31
CA LEU A 572 -14.51 24.68 -24.08
C LEU A 572 -15.14 25.27 -25.37
N ALA A 573 -14.33 25.52 -26.40
CA ALA A 573 -14.88 25.84 -27.72
C ALA A 573 -15.68 24.67 -28.34
N LEU A 574 -15.35 23.42 -27.97
CA LEU A 574 -16.09 22.20 -28.34
C LEU A 574 -17.23 21.89 -27.36
N MET A 575 -17.15 22.36 -26.14
CA MET A 575 -18.09 22.09 -25.02
C MET A 575 -18.56 23.41 -24.39
N PRO A 576 -19.31 24.25 -25.15
CA PRO A 576 -19.61 25.63 -24.74
C PRO A 576 -20.51 25.73 -23.49
N SER A 577 -21.19 24.65 -23.10
CA SER A 577 -22.00 24.57 -21.89
C SER A 577 -21.24 24.11 -20.65
N ALA A 578 -19.97 23.74 -20.79
CA ALA A 578 -19.22 23.13 -19.71
C ALA A 578 -18.53 24.16 -18.80
N ALA A 579 -18.57 23.93 -17.50
CA ALA A 579 -17.58 24.49 -16.57
C ALA A 579 -16.33 23.59 -16.60
N ALA A 580 -15.13 24.19 -16.73
CA ALA A 580 -13.88 23.45 -16.80
C ALA A 580 -13.11 23.56 -15.47
N HIS A 581 -12.84 22.44 -14.84
CA HIS A 581 -12.19 22.35 -13.54
C HIS A 581 -10.89 21.59 -13.61
N THR A 582 -9.93 21.97 -12.77
CA THR A 582 -8.67 21.25 -12.59
C THR A 582 -8.49 20.85 -11.14
N PRO A 583 -9.09 19.72 -10.71
CA PRO A 583 -8.88 19.22 -9.35
C PRO A 583 -7.42 18.82 -9.14
N TYR A 584 -6.83 19.36 -8.08
CA TYR A 584 -5.49 19.00 -7.61
C TYR A 584 -5.61 17.96 -6.52
N GLY A 585 -4.74 16.96 -6.58
CA GLY A 585 -4.67 15.90 -5.57
C GLY A 585 -3.55 14.91 -5.84
N MET A 586 -3.42 13.98 -4.96
CA MET A 586 -2.48 12.86 -5.04
C MET A 586 -3.20 11.58 -4.63
N THR A 587 -2.56 10.44 -4.81
CA THR A 587 -3.20 9.16 -4.45
C THR A 587 -3.55 9.10 -2.97
N GLU A 588 -2.79 9.76 -2.11
CA GLU A 588 -3.04 9.83 -0.68
C GLU A 588 -4.28 10.67 -0.31
N VAL A 589 -4.60 11.70 -1.10
CA VAL A 589 -5.76 12.59 -0.91
C VAL A 589 -6.25 13.11 -2.27
N LEU A 590 -7.51 12.84 -2.63
CA LEU A 590 -8.09 13.23 -3.91
C LEU A 590 -9.59 13.55 -3.78
N PRO A 591 -10.03 14.80 -4.10
CA PRO A 591 -9.22 16.00 -4.37
C PRO A 591 -8.72 16.69 -3.10
N VAL A 592 -7.64 17.45 -3.21
CA VAL A 592 -7.13 18.36 -2.15
C VAL A 592 -7.69 19.76 -2.35
N ALA A 593 -7.61 20.26 -3.59
CA ALA A 593 -8.07 21.57 -3.99
C ALA A 593 -8.67 21.52 -5.40
N ASP A 594 -9.43 22.52 -5.76
CA ASP A 594 -10.03 22.64 -7.08
C ASP A 594 -10.01 24.10 -7.56
N ILE A 595 -9.93 24.28 -8.87
CA ILE A 595 -10.05 25.58 -9.51
C ILE A 595 -10.80 25.46 -10.84
N GLU A 596 -11.74 26.39 -11.05
CA GLU A 596 -12.42 26.59 -12.33
C GLU A 596 -11.59 27.52 -13.25
N LEU A 597 -11.71 27.33 -14.55
CA LEU A 597 -10.99 28.15 -15.55
C LEU A 597 -11.17 29.63 -15.34
N GLY A 598 -12.39 30.12 -15.01
CA GLY A 598 -12.65 31.52 -14.77
C GLY A 598 -11.84 32.09 -13.59
N GLU A 599 -11.68 31.34 -12.52
CA GLU A 599 -10.83 31.70 -11.38
C GLU A 599 -9.34 31.61 -11.75
N LEU A 600 -8.94 30.61 -12.53
CA LEU A 600 -7.56 30.44 -13.00
C LEU A 600 -7.12 31.62 -13.86
N ASP A 601 -8.01 32.12 -14.74
CA ASP A 601 -7.77 33.30 -15.56
C ASP A 601 -7.64 34.58 -14.72
N ALA A 602 -8.40 34.69 -13.62
CA ALA A 602 -8.35 35.83 -12.72
C ALA A 602 -7.06 35.92 -11.90
N VAL A 603 -6.43 34.78 -11.60
CA VAL A 603 -5.13 34.72 -10.88
C VAL A 603 -3.98 35.24 -11.76
N GLY A 604 -4.06 35.03 -13.09
CA GLY A 604 -3.04 35.47 -14.03
C GLY A 604 -1.75 34.61 -13.99
N ALA A 605 -0.69 35.14 -14.62
CA ALA A 605 0.60 34.45 -14.68
C ALA A 605 1.39 34.66 -13.38
N GLY A 606 1.92 33.55 -12.82
CA GLY A 606 2.79 33.53 -11.64
C GLY A 606 3.91 32.50 -11.81
N ASP A 607 4.81 32.43 -10.83
CA ASP A 607 5.97 31.52 -10.85
C ASP A 607 5.61 30.05 -10.51
N GLY A 608 4.33 29.73 -10.35
CA GLY A 608 3.82 28.41 -9.98
C GLY A 608 2.55 28.03 -10.72
N VAL A 609 2.01 26.85 -10.38
CA VAL A 609 0.69 26.40 -10.85
C VAL A 609 -0.33 26.71 -9.76
N CYS A 610 -1.34 27.53 -10.06
CA CYS A 610 -2.45 27.73 -9.15
C CYS A 610 -3.31 26.47 -9.12
N VAL A 611 -3.52 25.93 -7.93
CA VAL A 611 -4.33 24.72 -7.70
C VAL A 611 -5.70 25.03 -7.07
N GLY A 612 -6.01 26.31 -6.90
CA GLY A 612 -7.29 26.77 -6.40
C GLY A 612 -7.43 26.75 -4.88
N ARG A 613 -8.63 26.44 -4.42
CA ARG A 613 -9.00 26.43 -3.00
C ARG A 613 -9.14 25.02 -2.49
N PRO A 614 -8.80 24.77 -1.20
CA PRO A 614 -9.08 23.49 -0.57
C PRO A 614 -10.56 23.11 -0.71
N VAL A 615 -10.82 21.85 -1.03
CA VAL A 615 -12.20 21.35 -1.10
C VAL A 615 -12.82 21.28 0.30
N PRO A 616 -14.15 21.31 0.44
CA PRO A 616 -14.81 21.20 1.74
C PRO A 616 -14.34 19.97 2.52
N GLY A 617 -14.00 20.16 3.80
CA GLY A 617 -13.47 19.10 4.68
C GLY A 617 -11.95 18.90 4.60
N VAL A 618 -11.23 19.59 3.70
CA VAL A 618 -9.77 19.54 3.59
C VAL A 618 -9.14 20.82 4.12
N THR A 619 -8.20 20.69 5.04
CA THR A 619 -7.37 21.82 5.51
C THR A 619 -5.98 21.72 4.88
N VAL A 620 -5.51 22.82 4.30
CA VAL A 620 -4.17 22.94 3.71
C VAL A 620 -3.39 23.99 4.49
N SER A 621 -2.20 23.61 4.97
CA SER A 621 -1.25 24.54 5.56
C SER A 621 0.03 24.57 4.73
N VAL A 622 0.65 25.74 4.66
CA VAL A 622 1.95 25.94 4.00
C VAL A 622 2.97 26.31 5.06
N SER A 623 3.96 25.44 5.25
CA SER A 623 5.07 25.70 6.19
C SER A 623 6.34 26.04 5.43
N ALA A 624 7.05 27.09 5.88
CA ALA A 624 8.38 27.37 5.36
C ALA A 624 9.36 26.34 5.91
N LEU A 625 10.12 25.71 5.03
CA LEU A 625 11.20 24.82 5.45
C LEU A 625 12.45 25.62 5.76
N ASP A 626 13.16 25.27 6.85
CA ASP A 626 14.50 25.80 7.14
C ASP A 626 15.56 25.23 6.17
N ALA A 627 16.80 25.64 6.33
CA ALA A 627 17.92 25.17 5.49
C ALA A 627 18.20 23.66 5.62
N THR A 628 17.61 22.99 6.62
CA THR A 628 17.72 21.53 6.85
C THR A 628 16.52 20.76 6.30
N GLY A 629 15.49 21.44 5.81
CA GLY A 629 14.26 20.85 5.32
C GLY A 629 13.23 20.56 6.42
N THR A 630 13.37 21.17 7.59
CA THR A 630 12.40 21.05 8.71
C THR A 630 11.40 22.21 8.64
N ALA A 631 10.08 21.90 8.87
CA ALA A 631 8.97 22.86 8.87
C ALA A 631 8.80 23.53 10.23
#